data_3e0d1b83aa3796643272dad44f184d05
#
_entry.id   3e0d1b83aa3796643272dad44f184d05
#
_cell.length_a   1.000
_cell.length_b   1.000
_cell.length_c   1.000
_cell.angle_alpha   90.00
_cell.angle_beta   90.00
_cell.angle_gamma   90.00
#
_symmetry.space_group_name_H-M   'P 1'
#
loop_
_entity.id
_entity.type
_entity.pdbx_description
1 polymer ?
#
loop_
_entity_poly.entity_id
_entity_poly.type
_entity_poly.pdbx_seq_one_letter_code
_entity_poly.pdbx_strand_id
1 'polypeptide(L)'
;MSLAEARLETARAHVAAAEDALSNYILIAPFDGIVADVAVEVGKQVGAESRAVSVVDPSAWVVETSDITELEIVDIEVGQAVTLTADALTDVSMNGVVTAISQSAFTQSGDVLYTVYIAVDDVDPRVKWGMTVEITFEVAE
;
A
#
# COMPACT_ATOMS: atom_id res chain seq x y z
N MET A 1 -5.38 20.20 47.92
CA MET A 1 -4.33 19.29 47.41
C MET A 1 -3.08 19.47 48.23
N SER A 2 -2.59 18.44 48.91
CA SER A 2 -1.38 18.53 49.73
C SER A 2 -0.12 18.53 48.85
N LEU A 3 0.98 19.04 49.37
CA LEU A 3 2.27 19.04 48.66
C LEU A 3 2.72 17.62 48.30
N ALA A 4 2.35 16.64 49.11
CA ALA A 4 2.65 15.24 48.87
C ALA A 4 1.86 14.67 47.71
N GLU A 5 0.58 15.02 47.58
CA GLU A 5 -0.28 14.63 46.44
C GLU A 5 0.24 15.22 45.13
N ALA A 6 0.62 16.51 45.13
CA ALA A 6 1.18 17.14 43.93
C ALA A 6 2.50 16.47 43.48
N ARG A 7 3.37 16.10 44.45
CA ARG A 7 4.61 15.37 44.14
C ARG A 7 4.35 13.98 43.60
N LEU A 8 3.35 13.27 44.12
CA LEU A 8 2.96 11.94 43.64
C LEU A 8 2.43 12.03 42.23
N GLU A 9 1.57 13.02 41.91
CA GLU A 9 1.04 13.23 40.58
C GLU A 9 2.15 13.56 39.56
N THR A 10 3.10 14.44 39.95
CA THR A 10 4.26 14.74 39.11
C THR A 10 5.11 13.49 38.86
N ALA A 11 5.38 12.69 39.90
CA ALA A 11 6.14 11.46 39.74
C ALA A 11 5.44 10.44 38.82
N ARG A 12 4.11 10.30 38.92
CA ARG A 12 3.32 9.44 38.03
C ARG A 12 3.36 9.93 36.57
N ALA A 13 3.27 11.25 36.35
CA ALA A 13 3.39 11.84 35.01
C ALA A 13 4.78 11.56 34.42
N HIS A 14 5.84 11.62 35.21
CA HIS A 14 7.20 11.27 34.74
C HIS A 14 7.33 9.78 34.38
N VAL A 15 6.72 8.88 35.15
CA VAL A 15 6.71 7.44 34.82
C VAL A 15 5.94 7.20 33.54
N ALA A 16 4.75 7.77 33.39
CA ALA A 16 3.96 7.62 32.17
C ALA A 16 4.72 8.15 30.94
N ALA A 17 5.35 9.30 31.03
CA ALA A 17 6.16 9.84 29.94
C ALA A 17 7.36 8.95 29.59
N ALA A 18 7.98 8.31 30.59
CA ALA A 18 9.08 7.36 30.34
C ALA A 18 8.59 6.05 29.69
N GLU A 19 7.42 5.56 30.10
CA GLU A 19 6.77 4.38 29.50
C GLU A 19 6.36 4.67 28.05
N ASP A 20 5.77 5.83 27.77
CA ASP A 20 5.46 6.28 26.41
C ASP A 20 6.73 6.38 25.54
N ALA A 21 7.80 6.95 26.09
CA ALA A 21 9.07 7.02 25.37
C ALA A 21 9.64 5.62 25.08
N LEU A 22 9.51 4.66 26.01
CA LEU A 22 9.95 3.29 25.82
C LEU A 22 9.13 2.56 24.73
N SER A 23 7.84 2.86 24.64
CA SER A 23 6.96 2.24 23.63
C SER A 23 7.41 2.58 22.19
N ASN A 24 8.05 3.73 21.97
CA ASN A 24 8.57 4.13 20.68
C ASN A 24 9.77 3.29 20.19
N TYR A 25 10.37 2.48 21.08
CA TYR A 25 11.43 1.52 20.72
C TYR A 25 10.90 0.15 20.35
N ILE A 26 9.58 -0.05 20.38
CA ILE A 26 8.93 -1.29 20.00
C ILE A 26 8.14 -1.03 18.74
N LEU A 27 8.50 -1.71 17.65
CA LEU A 27 7.77 -1.65 16.40
C LEU A 27 6.68 -2.73 16.39
N ILE A 28 5.42 -2.31 16.25
CA ILE A 28 4.26 -3.19 16.24
C ILE A 28 3.58 -3.07 14.88
N ALA A 29 3.17 -4.21 14.30
CA ALA A 29 2.38 -4.20 13.07
C ALA A 29 1.02 -3.52 13.33
N PRO A 30 0.60 -2.56 12.49
CA PRO A 30 -0.65 -1.82 12.68
C PRO A 30 -1.90 -2.63 12.30
N PHE A 31 -1.73 -3.71 11.57
CA PHE A 31 -2.79 -4.62 11.11
C PHE A 31 -2.24 -6.03 10.91
N ASP A 32 -3.14 -7.00 10.77
CA ASP A 32 -2.80 -8.38 10.43
C ASP A 32 -2.37 -8.47 8.97
N GLY A 33 -1.19 -9.03 8.70
CA GLY A 33 -0.65 -9.09 7.35
C GLY A 33 0.59 -9.95 7.23
N ILE A 34 1.23 -9.87 6.08
CA ILE A 34 2.48 -10.58 5.77
C ILE A 34 3.62 -9.57 5.72
N VAL A 35 4.75 -9.90 6.35
CA VAL A 35 5.98 -9.11 6.22
C VAL A 35 6.54 -9.30 4.80
N ALA A 36 6.48 -8.25 4.00
CA ALA A 36 6.97 -8.26 2.62
C ALA A 36 8.48 -7.98 2.55
N ASP A 37 8.98 -7.11 3.42
CA ASP A 37 10.38 -6.71 3.45
C ASP A 37 10.81 -6.28 4.85
N VAL A 38 12.08 -6.57 5.20
CA VAL A 38 12.74 -6.12 6.43
C VAL A 38 14.02 -5.39 6.04
N ALA A 39 13.98 -4.07 6.11
CA ALA A 39 15.07 -3.19 5.69
C ALA A 39 16.10 -2.88 6.79
N VAL A 40 15.94 -3.46 7.98
CA VAL A 40 16.82 -3.22 9.13
C VAL A 40 17.57 -4.48 9.53
N GLU A 41 18.78 -4.29 10.08
CA GLU A 41 19.62 -5.36 10.57
C GLU A 41 19.95 -5.13 12.06
N VAL A 42 20.06 -6.22 12.80
CA VAL A 42 20.46 -6.17 14.22
C VAL A 42 21.85 -5.54 14.35
N GLY A 43 21.97 -4.58 15.26
CA GLY A 43 23.22 -3.84 15.50
C GLY A 43 23.43 -2.60 14.63
N LYS A 44 22.55 -2.31 13.69
CA LYS A 44 22.55 -1.06 12.92
C LYS A 44 21.68 0.01 13.58
N GLN A 45 22.13 1.25 13.50
CA GLN A 45 21.35 2.41 13.94
C GLN A 45 20.31 2.75 12.86
N VAL A 46 19.06 2.93 13.29
CA VAL A 46 17.93 3.29 12.44
C VAL A 46 17.53 4.74 12.71
N GLY A 47 17.39 5.55 11.69
CA GLY A 47 16.90 6.92 11.79
C GLY A 47 15.36 6.98 11.84
N ALA A 48 14.81 8.10 12.30
CA ALA A 48 13.36 8.28 12.47
C ALA A 48 12.55 8.18 11.16
N GLU A 49 13.20 8.44 10.02
CA GLU A 49 12.55 8.39 8.69
C GLU A 49 12.87 7.10 7.89
N SER A 50 13.59 6.16 8.52
CA SER A 50 13.99 4.92 7.86
C SER A 50 12.83 3.94 7.84
N ARG A 51 12.55 3.37 6.66
CA ARG A 51 11.64 2.23 6.56
C ARG A 51 12.28 1.03 7.25
N ALA A 52 11.65 0.52 8.29
CA ALA A 52 12.14 -0.63 9.04
C ALA A 52 11.59 -1.95 8.49
N VAL A 53 10.28 -2.01 8.32
CA VAL A 53 9.55 -3.22 7.89
C VAL A 53 8.40 -2.78 6.98
N SER A 54 8.13 -3.56 5.95
CA SER A 54 6.93 -3.43 5.12
C SER A 54 5.99 -4.59 5.42
N VAL A 55 4.77 -4.26 5.85
CA VAL A 55 3.69 -5.22 6.06
C VAL A 55 2.64 -5.00 5.00
N VAL A 56 2.16 -6.07 4.39
CA VAL A 56 1.14 -6.04 3.34
C VAL A 56 -0.08 -6.84 3.76
N ASP A 57 -1.25 -6.36 3.39
CA ASP A 57 -2.51 -7.09 3.54
C ASP A 57 -2.75 -7.92 2.27
N PRO A 58 -2.69 -9.26 2.34
CA PRO A 58 -2.89 -10.12 1.18
C PRO A 58 -4.37 -10.34 0.83
N SER A 59 -5.30 -9.79 1.61
CA SER A 59 -6.74 -9.98 1.41
C SER A 59 -7.31 -9.15 0.26
N ALA A 60 -6.61 -8.10 -0.14
CA ALA A 60 -7.03 -7.21 -1.23
C ALA A 60 -5.84 -6.90 -2.15
N TRP A 61 -6.03 -7.16 -3.42
CA TRP A 61 -5.06 -6.84 -4.45
C TRP A 61 -5.57 -5.70 -5.33
N VAL A 62 -4.71 -4.72 -5.53
CA VAL A 62 -5.00 -3.57 -6.38
C VAL A 62 -3.88 -3.43 -7.40
N VAL A 63 -4.27 -3.29 -8.65
CA VAL A 63 -3.36 -2.94 -9.75
C VAL A 63 -3.56 -1.48 -10.07
N GLU A 64 -2.45 -0.75 -10.17
CA GLU A 64 -2.41 0.64 -10.59
C GLU A 64 -1.79 0.73 -11.97
N THR A 65 -2.50 1.36 -12.93
CA THR A 65 -1.92 1.64 -14.24
C THR A 65 -1.02 2.87 -14.18
N SER A 66 -0.04 2.93 -15.05
CA SER A 66 0.89 4.04 -15.13
C SER A 66 1.09 4.59 -16.55
N ASP A 67 0.30 4.11 -17.50
CA ASP A 67 0.49 4.33 -18.94
C ASP A 67 -0.80 4.68 -19.71
N ILE A 68 -1.91 4.87 -19.01
CA ILE A 68 -3.19 5.25 -19.66
C ILE A 68 -3.16 6.71 -20.05
N THR A 69 -3.29 6.96 -21.35
CA THR A 69 -3.30 8.32 -21.93
C THR A 69 -4.65 9.00 -21.79
N GLU A 70 -4.68 10.32 -22.02
CA GLU A 70 -5.94 11.09 -22.03
C GLU A 70 -6.91 10.66 -23.14
N LEU A 71 -6.44 9.99 -24.19
CA LEU A 71 -7.28 9.49 -25.26
C LEU A 71 -7.94 8.16 -24.88
N GLU A 72 -7.28 7.36 -24.07
CA GLU A 72 -7.76 6.04 -23.65
C GLU A 72 -8.68 6.14 -22.43
N ILE A 73 -8.40 7.08 -21.51
CA ILE A 73 -9.15 7.22 -20.26
C ILE A 73 -10.64 7.52 -20.49
N VAL A 74 -11.00 8.13 -21.62
CA VAL A 74 -12.38 8.49 -21.94
C VAL A 74 -13.28 7.28 -22.21
N ASP A 75 -12.67 6.15 -22.56
CA ASP A 75 -13.36 4.89 -22.86
C ASP A 75 -13.34 3.92 -21.65
N ILE A 76 -12.77 4.35 -20.51
CA ILE A 76 -12.68 3.54 -19.30
C ILE A 76 -13.68 4.04 -18.27
N GLU A 77 -14.48 3.12 -17.74
CA GLU A 77 -15.50 3.43 -16.73
C GLU A 77 -15.27 2.66 -15.43
N VAL A 78 -15.65 3.28 -14.30
CA VAL A 78 -15.66 2.59 -13.00
C VAL A 78 -16.71 1.47 -13.03
N GLY A 79 -16.32 0.27 -12.62
CA GLY A 79 -17.14 -0.92 -12.69
C GLY A 79 -16.90 -1.78 -13.96
N GLN A 80 -16.07 -1.31 -14.87
CA GLN A 80 -15.71 -2.06 -16.07
C GLN A 80 -14.87 -3.28 -15.71
N ALA A 81 -15.19 -4.43 -16.31
CA ALA A 81 -14.44 -5.66 -16.17
C ALA A 81 -13.14 -5.59 -16.97
N VAL A 82 -12.08 -6.17 -16.40
CA VAL A 82 -10.78 -6.26 -17.06
C VAL A 82 -10.19 -7.65 -16.86
N THR A 83 -9.38 -8.04 -17.83
CA THR A 83 -8.55 -9.25 -17.74
C THR A 83 -7.09 -8.83 -17.57
N LEU A 84 -6.41 -9.43 -16.58
CA LEU A 84 -5.01 -9.15 -16.25
C LEU A 84 -4.16 -10.39 -16.50
N THR A 85 -3.01 -10.21 -17.10
CA THR A 85 -2.01 -11.26 -17.29
C THR A 85 -0.69 -10.78 -16.74
N ALA A 86 -0.08 -11.55 -15.84
CA ALA A 86 1.23 -11.18 -15.31
C ALA A 86 2.32 -11.49 -16.33
N ASP A 87 3.21 -10.53 -16.61
CA ASP A 87 4.29 -10.67 -17.59
C ASP A 87 5.20 -11.87 -17.31
N ALA A 88 5.44 -12.13 -16.04
CA ALA A 88 6.26 -13.25 -15.59
C ALA A 88 5.53 -14.60 -15.57
N LEU A 89 4.21 -14.62 -15.70
CA LEU A 89 3.33 -15.79 -15.60
C LEU A 89 2.28 -15.74 -16.72
N THR A 90 2.70 -15.90 -17.94
CA THR A 90 1.84 -15.80 -19.14
C THR A 90 0.74 -16.88 -19.23
N ASP A 91 0.83 -17.89 -18.38
CA ASP A 91 -0.19 -18.95 -18.23
C ASP A 91 -1.28 -18.58 -17.21
N VAL A 92 -1.16 -17.42 -16.53
CA VAL A 92 -2.09 -16.96 -15.51
C VAL A 92 -2.85 -15.75 -16.00
N SER A 93 -4.16 -15.92 -16.10
CA SER A 93 -5.10 -14.84 -16.37
C SER A 93 -5.96 -14.61 -15.12
N MET A 94 -6.08 -13.36 -14.70
CA MET A 94 -6.84 -12.94 -13.53
C MET A 94 -7.93 -11.98 -13.96
N ASN A 95 -9.04 -11.98 -13.26
CA ASN A 95 -10.13 -11.03 -13.51
C ASN A 95 -10.06 -9.89 -12.51
N GLY A 96 -10.39 -8.70 -12.96
CA GLY A 96 -10.47 -7.52 -12.13
C GLY A 96 -11.59 -6.60 -12.54
N VAL A 97 -11.83 -5.60 -11.69
CA VAL A 97 -12.84 -4.58 -11.94
C VAL A 97 -12.23 -3.21 -11.63
N VAL A 98 -12.48 -2.24 -12.51
CA VAL A 98 -12.09 -0.85 -12.29
C VAL A 98 -12.83 -0.28 -11.09
N THR A 99 -12.11 0.09 -10.04
CA THR A 99 -12.69 0.62 -8.80
C THR A 99 -12.63 2.14 -8.72
N ALA A 100 -11.59 2.74 -9.30
CA ALA A 100 -11.43 4.18 -9.31
C ALA A 100 -10.57 4.64 -10.49
N ILE A 101 -10.77 5.88 -10.89
CA ILE A 101 -9.97 6.59 -11.90
C ILE A 101 -9.46 7.87 -11.24
N SER A 102 -8.16 8.15 -11.36
CA SER A 102 -7.57 9.38 -10.83
C SER A 102 -8.22 10.61 -11.48
N GLN A 103 -8.60 11.59 -10.67
CA GLN A 103 -9.12 12.86 -11.16
C GLN A 103 -8.02 13.84 -11.60
N SER A 104 -6.77 13.52 -11.32
CA SER A 104 -5.62 14.32 -11.71
C SER A 104 -4.67 13.51 -12.58
N ALA A 105 -4.26 14.11 -13.68
CA ALA A 105 -3.21 13.57 -14.51
C ALA A 105 -1.82 13.86 -13.92
N PHE A 106 -0.86 13.03 -14.29
CA PHE A 106 0.56 13.31 -14.10
C PHE A 106 1.28 13.31 -15.44
N THR A 107 2.44 13.93 -15.50
CA THR A 107 3.22 14.01 -16.74
C THR A 107 4.45 13.12 -16.59
N GLN A 108 4.64 12.22 -17.53
CA GLN A 108 5.82 11.37 -17.62
C GLN A 108 6.33 11.37 -19.05
N SER A 109 7.62 11.67 -19.24
CA SER A 109 8.29 11.71 -20.56
C SER A 109 7.64 12.64 -21.60
N GLY A 110 6.79 13.57 -21.18
CA GLY A 110 6.06 14.51 -22.04
C GLY A 110 4.61 14.14 -22.34
N ASP A 111 4.20 12.94 -21.94
CA ASP A 111 2.82 12.47 -22.08
C ASP A 111 2.00 12.77 -20.82
N VAL A 112 0.72 13.04 -21.02
CA VAL A 112 -0.28 13.23 -19.97
C VAL A 112 -0.93 11.88 -19.69
N LEU A 113 -0.73 11.36 -18.48
CA LEU A 113 -1.16 10.02 -18.09
C LEU A 113 -2.12 10.07 -16.89
N TYR A 114 -2.99 9.09 -16.83
CA TYR A 114 -3.95 8.89 -15.74
C TYR A 114 -3.71 7.54 -15.06
N THR A 115 -4.00 7.48 -13.77
CA THR A 115 -3.96 6.23 -13.01
C THR A 115 -5.36 5.65 -12.88
N VAL A 116 -5.51 4.39 -13.25
CA VAL A 116 -6.71 3.59 -13.04
C VAL A 116 -6.40 2.54 -11.97
N TYR A 117 -7.29 2.42 -11.00
CA TYR A 117 -7.20 1.45 -9.90
C TYR A 117 -8.13 0.29 -10.18
N ILE A 118 -7.58 -0.91 -10.15
CA ILE A 118 -8.29 -2.15 -10.48
C ILE A 118 -8.19 -3.09 -9.29
N ALA A 119 -9.33 -3.46 -8.72
CA ALA A 119 -9.38 -4.55 -7.75
C ALA A 119 -9.30 -5.88 -8.49
N VAL A 120 -8.48 -6.78 -8.00
CA VAL A 120 -8.25 -8.10 -8.61
C VAL A 120 -8.80 -9.17 -7.68
N ASP A 121 -9.64 -10.04 -8.22
CA ASP A 121 -10.17 -11.20 -7.54
C ASP A 121 -9.34 -12.45 -7.89
N ASP A 122 -9.29 -13.42 -6.98
CA ASP A 122 -8.66 -14.73 -7.17
C ASP A 122 -7.23 -14.68 -7.72
N VAL A 123 -6.35 -13.97 -7.02
CA VAL A 123 -4.94 -13.83 -7.40
C VAL A 123 -4.20 -15.15 -7.24
N ASP A 124 -3.51 -15.60 -8.30
CA ASP A 124 -2.68 -16.81 -8.26
C ASP A 124 -1.57 -16.65 -7.20
N PRO A 125 -1.34 -17.67 -6.32
CA PRO A 125 -0.33 -17.61 -5.27
C PRO A 125 1.11 -17.36 -5.73
N ARG A 126 1.40 -17.56 -7.02
CA ARG A 126 2.70 -17.27 -7.63
C ARG A 126 2.92 -15.79 -7.90
N VAL A 127 1.84 -15.00 -7.99
CA VAL A 127 1.91 -13.55 -8.17
C VAL A 127 2.50 -12.91 -6.93
N LYS A 128 3.44 -12.00 -7.14
CA LYS A 128 4.11 -11.26 -6.08
C LYS A 128 3.86 -9.78 -6.22
N TRP A 129 3.89 -9.09 -5.10
CA TRP A 129 3.79 -7.63 -5.07
C TRP A 129 4.89 -6.98 -5.93
N GLY A 130 4.47 -5.99 -6.73
CA GLY A 130 5.37 -5.28 -7.64
C GLY A 130 5.64 -5.97 -8.97
N MET A 131 4.94 -7.09 -9.27
CA MET A 131 4.96 -7.64 -10.62
C MET A 131 4.22 -6.73 -11.59
N THR A 132 4.75 -6.64 -12.81
CA THR A 132 4.09 -5.97 -13.93
C THR A 132 3.01 -6.89 -14.51
N VAL A 133 1.90 -6.30 -14.85
CA VAL A 133 0.77 -6.99 -15.49
C VAL A 133 0.31 -6.24 -16.73
N GLU A 134 -0.07 -6.98 -17.75
CA GLU A 134 -0.78 -6.48 -18.92
C GLU A 134 -2.28 -6.49 -18.61
N ILE A 135 -2.97 -5.41 -18.98
CA ILE A 135 -4.40 -5.22 -18.71
C ILE A 135 -5.15 -5.10 -20.02
N THR A 136 -6.17 -5.93 -20.18
CA THR A 136 -7.12 -5.83 -21.29
C THR A 136 -8.47 -5.39 -20.75
N PHE A 137 -8.91 -4.21 -21.17
CA PHE A 137 -10.24 -3.68 -20.83
C PHE A 137 -11.30 -4.34 -21.72
N GLU A 138 -12.34 -4.87 -21.10
CA GLU A 138 -13.47 -5.41 -21.83
C GLU A 138 -14.34 -4.25 -22.35
N VAL A 139 -14.57 -4.22 -23.64
CA VAL A 139 -15.43 -3.21 -24.26
C VAL A 139 -16.88 -3.54 -23.91
N ALA A 140 -17.60 -2.62 -23.30
CA ALA A 140 -19.04 -2.75 -23.13
C ALA A 140 -19.71 -2.71 -24.52
N GLU A 141 -20.45 -3.78 -24.86
CA GLU A 141 -21.31 -3.81 -26.06
C GLU A 141 -22.56 -2.94 -25.87
#